data_538d128c1adc1d4371f81172ac31b535
#
_entry.id   538d128c1adc1d4371f81172ac31b535
#
_cell.length_a   1.000
_cell.length_b   1.000
_cell.length_c   1.000
_cell.angle_alpha   90.00
_cell.angle_beta   90.00
_cell.angle_gamma   90.00
#
_symmetry.space_group_name_H-M   'P 1'
#
loop_
_entity.id
_entity.type
_entity.pdbx_description
1 polymer ?
#
loop_
_entity_poly.entity_id
_entity_poly.type
_entity_poly.pdbx_seq_one_letter_code
_entity_poly.pdbx_strand_id
1 'polypeptide(L)'
;MHFARPFFFVVFGGTLALTVLQLTLTSFTQGSLPTACAPLSAEGGFDSSQTVAFWNNKQIDVIPSVLVETRSDRTVLGDSSSEKWIEIDLSEQKLTAHQGDSIFLTTLISSGLSNKTPTGEYTIWYKIASTKMEGGNKLNGSYYYLPNVPFSMFFKGDYGIHGTYWHNNFGQPMSHGCVNTPTDMARRIFYWADPKLPEGKLLVRATDANPGTRVVIHD
;
A
#
# COMPACT_ATOMS: atom_id res chain seq x y z
N MET A 1 36.37 -11.21 -84.01
CA MET A 1 35.45 -10.16 -83.54
C MET A 1 34.42 -10.81 -82.58
N HIS A 2 34.65 -10.75 -81.31
CA HIS A 2 33.70 -11.29 -80.35
C HIS A 2 33.29 -10.13 -79.40
N PHE A 3 32.03 -9.76 -79.48
CA PHE A 3 31.41 -8.76 -78.64
C PHE A 3 31.03 -9.43 -77.25
N ALA A 4 31.64 -8.97 -76.18
CA ALA A 4 31.20 -9.31 -74.83
C ALA A 4 30.08 -8.39 -74.39
N ARG A 5 28.97 -8.94 -73.96
CA ARG A 5 27.86 -8.23 -73.30
C ARG A 5 28.11 -8.17 -71.80
N PRO A 6 27.93 -7.02 -71.14
CA PRO A 6 27.98 -6.96 -69.68
C PRO A 6 26.67 -7.42 -69.08
N PHE A 7 26.75 -8.29 -68.05
CA PHE A 7 25.65 -8.66 -67.19
C PHE A 7 25.48 -7.60 -66.11
N PHE A 8 24.35 -6.92 -66.08
CA PHE A 8 23.90 -6.11 -64.97
C PHE A 8 23.13 -7.01 -64.00
N PHE A 9 23.69 -7.30 -62.79
CA PHE A 9 22.96 -7.86 -61.69
C PHE A 9 22.31 -6.70 -60.91
N VAL A 10 21.00 -6.67 -60.92
CA VAL A 10 20.22 -5.75 -60.06
C VAL A 10 20.14 -6.39 -58.68
N VAL A 11 20.81 -5.77 -57.70
CA VAL A 11 20.67 -6.08 -56.27
C VAL A 11 19.58 -5.17 -55.73
N PHE A 12 18.33 -5.59 -55.83
CA PHE A 12 17.21 -4.98 -55.09
C PHE A 12 16.41 -6.10 -54.44
N GLY A 13 16.61 -6.28 -53.14
CA GLY A 13 15.82 -7.29 -52.44
C GLY A 13 16.19 -7.54 -50.96
N GLY A 14 17.08 -6.72 -50.37
CA GLY A 14 17.60 -7.01 -49.04
C GLY A 14 17.20 -6.09 -47.88
N THR A 15 16.51 -4.99 -48.12
CA THR A 15 16.29 -3.97 -47.08
C THR A 15 14.85 -3.86 -46.55
N LEU A 16 13.90 -4.58 -47.11
CA LEU A 16 12.49 -4.49 -46.69
C LEU A 16 12.10 -5.55 -45.62
N ALA A 17 12.88 -6.60 -45.42
CA ALA A 17 12.58 -7.65 -44.48
C ALA A 17 13.08 -7.38 -43.05
N LEU A 18 14.02 -6.46 -42.87
CA LEU A 18 14.59 -6.12 -41.54
C LEU A 18 13.85 -5.02 -40.78
N THR A 19 13.03 -4.22 -41.46
CA THR A 19 12.25 -3.15 -40.80
C THR A 19 10.91 -3.64 -40.23
N VAL A 20 10.37 -4.75 -40.69
CA VAL A 20 9.10 -5.29 -40.19
C VAL A 20 9.31 -6.12 -38.91
N LEU A 21 10.49 -6.68 -38.70
CA LEU A 21 10.78 -7.47 -37.49
C LEU A 21 11.12 -6.63 -36.24
N GLN A 22 11.43 -5.34 -36.40
CA GLN A 22 11.68 -4.44 -35.25
C GLN A 22 10.42 -3.77 -34.70
N LEU A 23 9.29 -3.79 -35.41
CA LEU A 23 8.04 -3.18 -34.98
C LEU A 23 7.11 -4.09 -34.17
N THR A 24 7.44 -5.38 -34.05
CA THR A 24 6.61 -6.35 -33.30
C THR A 24 7.16 -6.72 -31.90
N LEU A 25 8.32 -6.18 -31.50
CA LEU A 25 8.95 -6.51 -30.20
C LEU A 25 8.76 -5.43 -29.12
N THR A 26 8.00 -4.38 -29.36
CA THR A 26 7.81 -3.29 -28.38
C THR A 26 6.41 -3.26 -27.74
N SER A 27 5.62 -4.30 -27.85
CA SER A 27 4.28 -4.32 -27.25
C SER A 27 4.02 -5.45 -26.27
N PHE A 28 5.06 -6.02 -25.63
CA PHE A 28 4.91 -6.73 -24.38
C PHE A 28 5.31 -5.78 -23.23
N THR A 29 4.52 -4.69 -23.08
CA THR A 29 4.53 -3.96 -21.83
C THR A 29 3.93 -4.87 -20.76
N GLN A 30 4.78 -5.22 -19.82
CA GLN A 30 4.45 -5.82 -18.56
C GLN A 30 3.08 -5.34 -18.06
N GLY A 31 2.08 -6.19 -18.16
CA GLY A 31 0.88 -6.06 -17.37
C GLY A 31 1.32 -6.22 -15.92
N SER A 32 1.59 -5.12 -15.24
CA SER A 32 1.72 -5.11 -13.80
C SER A 32 0.45 -5.72 -13.24
N LEU A 33 0.58 -6.86 -12.57
CA LEU A 33 -0.49 -7.42 -11.75
C LEU A 33 -1.01 -6.29 -10.85
N PRO A 34 -2.33 -6.11 -10.69
CA PRO A 34 -2.85 -5.07 -9.82
C PRO A 34 -2.33 -5.32 -8.41
N THR A 35 -1.45 -4.45 -7.97
CA THR A 35 -0.84 -4.48 -6.64
C THR A 35 -1.93 -4.16 -5.62
N ALA A 36 -2.04 -4.96 -4.58
CA ALA A 36 -3.24 -5.06 -3.75
C ALA A 36 -3.62 -3.78 -2.95
N CYS A 37 -2.73 -2.78 -2.82
CA CYS A 37 -2.98 -1.59 -2.00
C CYS A 37 -2.18 -0.37 -2.46
N ALA A 38 -2.03 -0.10 -3.76
CA ALA A 38 -1.22 1.03 -4.23
C ALA A 38 -1.79 2.40 -3.80
N PRO A 39 -1.01 3.28 -3.15
CA PRO A 39 -1.44 4.64 -2.84
C PRO A 39 -1.43 5.49 -4.11
N LEU A 40 -2.59 6.07 -4.45
CA LEU A 40 -2.77 6.85 -5.67
C LEU A 40 -2.84 8.38 -5.46
N SER A 41 -2.73 8.88 -4.22
CA SER A 41 -2.71 10.32 -3.93
C SER A 41 -1.35 10.77 -3.40
N ALA A 42 -0.79 11.80 -4.02
CA ALA A 42 0.55 12.30 -3.68
C ALA A 42 0.59 13.23 -2.45
N GLU A 43 -0.56 13.70 -1.94
CA GLU A 43 -0.60 14.79 -0.96
C GLU A 43 -0.99 14.36 0.46
N GLY A 44 -1.56 13.18 0.66
CA GLY A 44 -1.91 12.65 1.98
C GLY A 44 -3.07 13.35 2.68
N GLY A 45 -3.73 14.31 2.00
CA GLY A 45 -4.88 15.02 2.52
C GLY A 45 -6.16 14.21 2.37
N PHE A 46 -7.13 14.52 3.23
CA PHE A 46 -8.50 14.03 3.10
C PHE A 46 -9.21 14.76 1.95
N ASP A 47 -9.79 13.99 1.03
CA ASP A 47 -10.60 14.51 -0.08
C ASP A 47 -12.10 14.43 0.28
N SER A 48 -12.69 15.54 0.68
CA SER A 48 -14.10 15.63 1.08
C SER A 48 -15.09 15.46 -0.09
N SER A 49 -14.62 15.50 -1.33
CA SER A 49 -15.46 15.25 -2.51
C SER A 49 -15.73 13.76 -2.72
N GLN A 50 -14.92 12.90 -2.14
CA GLN A 50 -15.03 11.44 -2.24
C GLN A 50 -15.99 10.92 -1.18
N THR A 51 -17.26 10.80 -1.52
CA THR A 51 -18.33 10.37 -0.60
C THR A 51 -18.74 8.92 -0.78
N VAL A 52 -18.29 8.26 -1.86
CA VAL A 52 -18.66 6.90 -2.23
C VAL A 52 -17.45 6.00 -2.26
N ALA A 53 -17.54 4.85 -1.65
CA ALA A 53 -16.56 3.78 -1.72
C ALA A 53 -17.22 2.46 -2.18
N PHE A 54 -16.40 1.50 -2.61
CA PHE A 54 -16.84 0.16 -2.92
C PHE A 54 -16.03 -0.86 -2.12
N TRP A 55 -16.71 -1.82 -1.53
CA TRP A 55 -16.12 -2.95 -0.83
C TRP A 55 -16.81 -4.26 -1.25
N ASN A 56 -16.04 -5.18 -1.83
CA ASN A 56 -16.56 -6.44 -2.37
C ASN A 56 -17.75 -6.21 -3.33
N ASN A 57 -17.56 -5.33 -4.32
CA ASN A 57 -18.56 -4.88 -5.30
C ASN A 57 -19.78 -4.14 -4.71
N LYS A 58 -19.88 -3.95 -3.41
CA LYS A 58 -20.98 -3.22 -2.78
C LYS A 58 -20.57 -1.79 -2.54
N GLN A 59 -21.48 -0.87 -2.88
CA GLN A 59 -21.30 0.53 -2.54
C GLN A 59 -21.50 0.74 -1.05
N ILE A 60 -20.64 1.57 -0.47
CA ILE A 60 -20.69 2.02 0.92
C ILE A 60 -20.44 3.53 0.97
N ASP A 61 -20.94 4.18 2.01
CA ASP A 61 -20.70 5.60 2.22
C ASP A 61 -19.36 5.83 2.95
N VAL A 62 -18.62 6.84 2.51
CA VAL A 62 -17.44 7.32 3.25
C VAL A 62 -17.93 8.20 4.40
N ILE A 63 -17.59 7.83 5.63
CA ILE A 63 -18.00 8.57 6.84
C ILE A 63 -16.95 9.64 7.15
N PRO A 64 -17.17 10.92 6.81
CA PRO A 64 -16.17 11.97 6.98
C PRO A 64 -15.75 12.21 8.45
N SER A 65 -16.66 12.04 9.40
CA SER A 65 -16.45 12.35 10.81
C SER A 65 -15.37 11.51 11.50
N VAL A 66 -15.14 10.28 11.04
CA VAL A 66 -14.09 9.41 11.58
C VAL A 66 -12.69 9.83 11.12
N LEU A 67 -12.61 10.60 10.03
CA LEU A 67 -11.38 10.96 9.34
C LEU A 67 -10.89 12.38 9.68
N VAL A 68 -11.78 13.24 10.16
CA VAL A 68 -11.54 14.68 10.37
C VAL A 68 -11.16 15.03 11.82
N GLU A 69 -11.21 14.08 12.77
CA GLU A 69 -10.87 14.39 14.15
C GLU A 69 -9.44 14.91 14.30
N THR A 70 -9.45 16.17 14.45
CA THR A 70 -8.46 17.17 14.74
C THR A 70 -7.32 16.77 15.71
N ARG A 71 -6.20 17.20 15.35
CA ARG A 71 -4.94 17.71 15.96
C ARG A 71 -4.75 17.70 17.49
N SER A 72 -5.72 17.36 18.34
CA SER A 72 -5.60 17.57 19.79
C SER A 72 -4.82 16.47 20.55
N ASP A 73 -4.56 15.31 19.96
CA ASP A 73 -3.87 14.18 20.60
C ASP A 73 -2.42 13.96 20.12
N ARG A 74 -1.68 15.04 19.86
CA ARG A 74 -0.27 14.94 19.47
C ARG A 74 0.67 14.56 20.60
N THR A 75 0.20 14.51 21.85
CA THR A 75 1.04 14.19 23.01
C THR A 75 0.96 12.69 23.31
N VAL A 76 1.56 11.86 22.48
CA VAL A 76 1.95 10.52 22.92
C VAL A 76 3.22 10.71 23.73
N LEU A 77 3.07 10.81 25.06
CA LEU A 77 4.17 10.82 26.02
C LEU A 77 4.74 9.39 26.08
N GLY A 78 5.62 9.05 25.14
CA GLY A 78 6.46 7.87 25.20
C GLY A 78 7.89 8.32 25.40
N ASP A 79 8.65 7.61 26.23
CA ASP A 79 10.10 7.81 26.34
C ASP A 79 10.73 7.63 24.95
N SER A 80 11.37 8.68 24.43
CA SER A 80 11.94 8.70 23.08
C SER A 80 13.19 7.82 22.93
N SER A 81 13.67 7.22 24.02
CA SER A 81 14.91 6.44 24.07
C SER A 81 14.71 4.93 23.92
N SER A 82 13.48 4.41 24.10
CA SER A 82 13.21 2.99 24.04
C SER A 82 12.83 2.52 22.62
N GLU A 83 13.32 1.34 22.23
CA GLU A 83 13.03 0.73 20.93
C GLU A 83 11.51 0.55 20.77
N LYS A 84 11.00 0.97 19.61
CA LYS A 84 9.60 0.77 19.20
C LYS A 84 9.52 -0.32 18.16
N TRP A 85 8.58 -1.25 18.34
CA TRP A 85 8.28 -2.24 17.33
C TRP A 85 6.83 -2.69 17.40
N ILE A 86 6.33 -3.22 16.30
CA ILE A 86 4.96 -3.69 16.14
C ILE A 86 5.01 -5.19 15.93
N GLU A 87 4.25 -5.92 16.73
CA GLU A 87 3.97 -7.33 16.57
C GLU A 87 2.61 -7.52 15.92
N ILE A 88 2.52 -8.42 14.97
CA ILE A 88 1.27 -8.85 14.33
C ILE A 88 1.20 -10.36 14.40
N ASP A 89 0.33 -10.87 15.26
CA ASP A 89 -0.03 -12.28 15.38
C ASP A 89 -1.23 -12.57 14.48
N LEU A 90 -0.98 -13.31 13.41
CA LEU A 90 -2.00 -13.67 12.44
C LEU A 90 -2.93 -14.76 12.96
N SER A 91 -2.48 -15.61 13.87
CA SER A 91 -3.30 -16.66 14.48
C SER A 91 -4.33 -16.08 15.45
N GLU A 92 -3.95 -15.04 16.21
CA GLU A 92 -4.83 -14.34 17.14
C GLU A 92 -5.53 -13.14 16.50
N GLN A 93 -5.17 -12.78 15.25
CA GLN A 93 -5.63 -11.57 14.57
C GLN A 93 -5.46 -10.33 15.44
N LYS A 94 -4.26 -10.18 16.00
CA LYS A 94 -3.93 -9.18 17.00
C LYS A 94 -2.67 -8.39 16.61
N LEU A 95 -2.70 -7.09 16.88
CA LEU A 95 -1.55 -6.21 16.79
C LEU A 95 -1.19 -5.72 18.18
N THR A 96 0.09 -5.81 18.53
CA THR A 96 0.66 -5.23 19.76
C THR A 96 1.79 -4.27 19.40
N ALA A 97 1.71 -3.04 19.87
CA ALA A 97 2.75 -2.03 19.74
C ALA A 97 3.57 -1.98 21.03
N HIS A 98 4.87 -2.24 20.91
CA HIS A 98 5.81 -2.32 22.02
C HIS A 98 6.73 -1.10 22.06
N GLN A 99 7.05 -0.63 23.26
CA GLN A 99 8.03 0.41 23.52
C GLN A 99 8.94 0.00 24.68
N GLY A 100 10.15 -0.46 24.35
CA GLY A 100 11.00 -1.16 25.30
C GLY A 100 10.28 -2.37 25.89
N ASP A 101 10.28 -2.50 27.21
CA ASP A 101 9.59 -3.58 27.92
C ASP A 101 8.08 -3.33 28.15
N SER A 102 7.56 -2.22 27.66
CA SER A 102 6.15 -1.83 27.85
C SER A 102 5.32 -2.02 26.60
N ILE A 103 4.04 -2.33 26.80
CA ILE A 103 3.05 -2.35 25.71
C ILE A 103 2.43 -0.95 25.62
N PHE A 104 2.59 -0.30 24.45
CA PHE A 104 1.95 0.97 24.16
C PHE A 104 0.44 0.81 23.92
N LEU A 105 0.06 -0.19 23.08
CA LEU A 105 -1.33 -0.59 22.88
C LEU A 105 -1.42 -2.00 22.28
N THR A 106 -2.59 -2.61 22.45
CA THR A 106 -2.99 -3.85 21.76
C THR A 106 -4.37 -3.66 21.14
N THR A 107 -4.59 -4.23 19.96
CA THR A 107 -5.89 -4.19 19.28
C THR A 107 -6.09 -5.42 18.40
N LEU A 108 -7.35 -5.81 18.20
CA LEU A 108 -7.71 -6.78 17.17
C LEU A 108 -7.56 -6.13 15.78
N ILE A 109 -7.20 -6.96 14.80
CA ILE A 109 -7.00 -6.55 13.42
C ILE A 109 -7.77 -7.48 12.46
N SER A 110 -7.74 -7.16 11.17
CA SER A 110 -8.13 -8.10 10.12
C SER A 110 -7.02 -8.18 9.09
N SER A 111 -6.36 -9.32 9.02
CA SER A 111 -5.31 -9.62 8.04
C SER A 111 -5.87 -10.02 6.67
N GLY A 112 -5.01 -10.39 5.75
CA GLY A 112 -5.37 -10.86 4.41
C GLY A 112 -6.05 -12.23 4.39
N LEU A 113 -7.13 -12.35 3.63
CA LEU A 113 -7.78 -13.61 3.36
C LEU A 113 -6.79 -14.61 2.72
N SER A 114 -6.91 -15.89 3.08
CA SER A 114 -6.08 -16.97 2.53
C SER A 114 -4.58 -16.72 2.71
N ASN A 115 -4.18 -16.25 3.89
CA ASN A 115 -2.78 -16.01 4.29
C ASN A 115 -2.02 -15.04 3.36
N LYS A 116 -2.71 -14.04 2.81
CA LYS A 116 -2.10 -13.05 1.91
C LYS A 116 -1.25 -12.00 2.62
N THR A 117 -1.38 -11.83 3.94
CA THR A 117 -0.48 -10.99 4.72
C THR A 117 0.85 -11.72 4.87
N PRO A 118 1.97 -11.17 4.38
CA PRO A 118 3.24 -11.87 4.41
C PRO A 118 3.83 -11.90 5.84
N THR A 119 4.24 -13.08 6.30
CA THR A 119 5.01 -13.25 7.54
C THR A 119 6.45 -12.79 7.35
N GLY A 120 7.13 -12.43 8.45
CA GLY A 120 8.53 -12.02 8.47
C GLY A 120 8.77 -10.71 9.22
N GLU A 121 9.98 -10.18 9.10
CA GLU A 121 10.37 -8.90 9.69
C GLU A 121 10.48 -7.83 8.62
N TYR A 122 9.91 -6.69 8.89
CA TYR A 122 9.82 -5.55 7.99
C TYR A 122 10.09 -4.24 8.74
N THR A 123 10.14 -3.14 8.01
CA THR A 123 10.24 -1.79 8.58
C THR A 123 9.24 -0.88 7.87
N ILE A 124 8.56 -0.02 8.62
CA ILE A 124 7.70 1.01 8.03
C ILE A 124 8.55 1.94 7.19
N TRP A 125 8.39 1.88 5.88
CA TRP A 125 9.16 2.71 4.95
C TRP A 125 8.41 3.97 4.50
N TYR A 126 7.09 4.00 4.64
CA TYR A 126 6.25 5.12 4.22
C TYR A 126 5.00 5.25 5.08
N LYS A 127 4.67 6.46 5.46
CA LYS A 127 3.45 6.80 6.19
C LYS A 127 2.70 7.92 5.48
N ILE A 128 1.36 7.82 5.43
CA ILE A 128 0.49 8.82 4.82
C ILE A 128 -0.83 8.90 5.59
N ALA A 129 -1.28 10.10 5.92
CA ALA A 129 -2.45 10.30 6.78
C ALA A 129 -3.77 9.91 6.12
N SER A 130 -3.87 10.08 4.79
CA SER A 130 -5.02 9.64 4.00
C SER A 130 -4.55 9.24 2.61
N THR A 131 -5.08 8.14 2.07
CA THR A 131 -4.76 7.68 0.72
C THR A 131 -5.94 6.96 0.08
N LYS A 132 -5.96 6.88 -1.25
CA LYS A 132 -6.89 6.02 -1.97
C LYS A 132 -6.29 4.62 -2.14
N MET A 133 -7.10 3.59 -1.94
CA MET A 133 -6.75 2.20 -2.25
C MET A 133 -7.77 1.61 -3.21
N GLU A 134 -7.29 0.91 -4.24
CA GLU A 134 -8.15 0.30 -5.24
C GLU A 134 -7.55 -1.02 -5.70
N GLY A 135 -8.39 -2.03 -5.92
CA GLY A 135 -7.92 -3.34 -6.37
C GLY A 135 -9.04 -4.38 -6.43
N GLY A 136 -8.62 -5.64 -6.46
CA GLY A 136 -9.54 -6.77 -6.61
C GLY A 136 -10.09 -6.90 -8.03
N ASN A 137 -11.17 -7.67 -8.21
CA ASN A 137 -11.75 -7.96 -9.50
C ASN A 137 -13.28 -7.95 -9.41
N LYS A 138 -13.93 -7.18 -10.29
CA LYS A 138 -15.39 -7.06 -10.36
C LYS A 138 -16.09 -8.38 -10.72
N LEU A 139 -15.44 -9.23 -11.52
CA LEU A 139 -16.03 -10.49 -12.00
C LEU A 139 -16.15 -11.53 -10.89
N ASN A 140 -15.22 -11.55 -9.92
CA ASN A 140 -15.26 -12.49 -8.80
C ASN A 140 -15.77 -11.88 -7.49
N GLY A 141 -16.29 -10.64 -7.54
CA GLY A 141 -16.87 -9.98 -6.38
C GLY A 141 -15.88 -9.40 -5.38
N SER A 142 -14.58 -9.37 -5.69
CA SER A 142 -13.54 -8.90 -4.77
C SER A 142 -13.11 -7.44 -5.00
N TYR A 143 -13.72 -6.72 -5.94
CA TYR A 143 -13.36 -5.34 -6.25
C TYR A 143 -13.60 -4.41 -5.07
N TYR A 144 -12.62 -3.54 -4.83
CA TYR A 144 -12.74 -2.44 -3.88
C TYR A 144 -12.19 -1.13 -4.47
N TYR A 145 -12.81 -0.04 -4.09
CA TYR A 145 -12.37 1.33 -4.30
C TYR A 145 -12.62 2.08 -2.99
N LEU A 146 -11.56 2.39 -2.30
CA LEU A 146 -11.59 2.95 -0.94
C LEU A 146 -10.86 4.30 -0.95
N PRO A 147 -11.55 5.42 -1.17
CA PRO A 147 -10.97 6.73 -1.00
C PRO A 147 -10.74 7.00 0.49
N ASN A 148 -9.81 7.89 0.78
CA ASN A 148 -9.57 8.37 2.14
C ASN A 148 -9.25 7.27 3.17
N VAL A 149 -8.53 6.20 2.78
CA VAL A 149 -8.05 5.19 3.74
C VAL A 149 -7.13 5.87 4.75
N PRO A 150 -7.48 5.87 6.06
CA PRO A 150 -6.80 6.71 7.03
C PRO A 150 -5.57 6.03 7.63
N PHE A 151 -4.56 6.84 7.97
CA PHE A 151 -3.42 6.48 8.81
C PHE A 151 -2.64 5.26 8.29
N SER A 152 -2.29 5.29 7.01
CA SER A 152 -1.61 4.17 6.35
C SER A 152 -0.11 4.19 6.62
N MET A 153 0.43 3.04 7.00
CA MET A 153 1.84 2.77 7.33
C MET A 153 2.28 1.55 6.52
N PHE A 154 3.04 1.77 5.44
CA PHE A 154 3.48 0.72 4.53
C PHE A 154 4.78 0.09 5.01
N PHE A 155 4.84 -1.25 5.08
CA PHE A 155 5.98 -2.01 5.57
C PHE A 155 6.65 -2.89 4.51
N LYS A 156 5.90 -3.31 3.46
CA LYS A 156 6.45 -4.10 2.35
C LYS A 156 5.70 -3.77 1.06
N GLY A 157 6.33 -3.04 0.13
CA GLY A 157 5.65 -2.61 -1.10
C GLY A 157 4.32 -1.92 -0.74
N ASP A 158 3.20 -2.46 -1.24
CA ASP A 158 1.86 -1.93 -0.99
C ASP A 158 1.15 -2.55 0.22
N TYR A 159 1.83 -3.46 0.94
CA TYR A 159 1.30 -3.98 2.20
C TYR A 159 1.49 -2.96 3.32
N GLY A 160 0.42 -2.66 4.03
CA GLY A 160 0.43 -1.67 5.10
C GLY A 160 -0.52 -2.00 6.24
N ILE A 161 -0.32 -1.31 7.36
CA ILE A 161 -1.24 -1.21 8.49
C ILE A 161 -2.02 0.08 8.30
N HIS A 162 -3.35 0.06 8.39
CA HIS A 162 -4.15 1.26 8.18
C HIS A 162 -5.51 1.20 8.87
N GLY A 163 -6.14 2.35 9.05
CA GLY A 163 -7.50 2.43 9.57
C GLY A 163 -8.54 1.93 8.57
N THR A 164 -9.67 1.49 9.09
CA THR A 164 -10.72 0.83 8.33
C THR A 164 -12.07 1.42 8.70
N TYR A 165 -12.77 2.02 7.74
CA TYR A 165 -14.11 2.57 7.92
C TYR A 165 -15.22 1.71 7.27
N TRP A 166 -14.85 0.70 6.47
CA TRP A 166 -15.79 -0.09 5.66
C TRP A 166 -16.23 -1.41 6.31
N HIS A 167 -15.65 -1.80 7.44
CA HIS A 167 -16.10 -2.93 8.26
C HIS A 167 -15.63 -2.81 9.71
N ASN A 168 -16.26 -3.59 10.61
CA ASN A 168 -15.90 -3.69 12.02
C ASN A 168 -15.62 -5.15 12.45
N ASN A 169 -15.34 -6.04 11.49
CA ASN A 169 -15.14 -7.48 11.75
C ASN A 169 -13.68 -7.79 12.13
N PHE A 170 -13.13 -7.06 13.09
CA PHE A 170 -11.79 -7.32 13.60
C PHE A 170 -11.73 -8.64 14.38
N GLY A 171 -10.59 -9.31 14.36
CA GLY A 171 -10.40 -10.67 14.89
C GLY A 171 -10.54 -11.75 13.82
N GLN A 172 -10.76 -11.38 12.55
CA GLN A 172 -10.88 -12.30 11.42
C GLN A 172 -10.20 -11.74 10.18
N PRO A 173 -9.58 -12.57 9.32
CA PRO A 173 -9.05 -12.14 8.03
C PRO A 173 -10.15 -11.56 7.13
N MET A 174 -9.95 -10.37 6.57
CA MET A 174 -10.93 -9.67 5.73
C MET A 174 -10.32 -8.98 4.52
N SER A 175 -9.01 -8.71 4.52
CA SER A 175 -8.35 -7.86 3.55
C SER A 175 -7.78 -8.63 2.35
N HIS A 176 -7.19 -7.91 1.41
CA HIS A 176 -6.44 -8.47 0.28
C HIS A 176 -4.94 -8.64 0.60
N GLY A 177 -4.53 -8.40 1.88
CA GLY A 177 -3.17 -8.58 2.36
C GLY A 177 -2.70 -7.51 3.35
N CYS A 178 -3.29 -6.32 3.33
CA CYS A 178 -3.04 -5.29 4.34
C CYS A 178 -3.57 -5.71 5.71
N VAL A 179 -3.13 -5.03 6.74
CA VAL A 179 -3.58 -5.19 8.13
C VAL A 179 -4.59 -4.09 8.45
N ASN A 180 -5.86 -4.44 8.38
CA ASN A 180 -6.97 -3.56 8.71
C ASN A 180 -7.06 -3.39 10.22
N THR A 181 -7.13 -2.16 10.70
CA THR A 181 -7.13 -1.81 12.13
C THR A 181 -8.31 -0.87 12.42
N PRO A 182 -8.94 -0.89 13.61
CA PRO A 182 -9.88 0.14 13.99
C PRO A 182 -9.25 1.54 13.81
N THR A 183 -10.01 2.47 13.23
CA THR A 183 -9.44 3.76 12.77
C THR A 183 -8.79 4.57 13.88
N ASP A 184 -9.37 4.57 15.08
CA ASP A 184 -8.81 5.24 16.26
C ASP A 184 -7.49 4.61 16.73
N MET A 185 -7.37 3.27 16.67
CA MET A 185 -6.14 2.54 16.98
C MET A 185 -5.07 2.79 15.90
N ALA A 186 -5.46 2.75 14.62
CA ALA A 186 -4.56 3.11 13.52
C ALA A 186 -4.00 4.52 13.70
N ARG A 187 -4.84 5.49 14.09
CA ARG A 187 -4.41 6.88 14.38
C ARG A 187 -3.37 6.93 15.48
N ARG A 188 -3.60 6.26 16.60
CA ARG A 188 -2.68 6.22 17.74
C ARG A 188 -1.33 5.61 17.35
N ILE A 189 -1.36 4.47 16.63
CA ILE A 189 -0.13 3.82 16.14
C ILE A 189 0.60 4.72 15.14
N PHE A 190 -0.12 5.36 14.21
CA PHE A 190 0.44 6.23 13.18
C PHE A 190 1.25 7.39 13.77
N TYR A 191 0.76 8.06 14.80
CA TYR A 191 1.47 9.16 15.43
C TYR A 191 2.57 8.69 16.39
N TRP A 192 2.45 7.51 16.94
CA TRP A 192 3.48 6.91 17.81
C TRP A 192 4.64 6.31 17.00
N ALA A 193 4.37 5.58 15.90
CA ALA A 193 5.38 4.89 15.10
C ALA A 193 6.28 5.86 14.32
N ASP A 194 7.52 5.44 14.12
CA ASP A 194 8.47 6.09 13.20
C ASP A 194 8.30 5.56 11.75
N PRO A 195 8.73 6.30 10.70
CA PRO A 195 9.39 7.58 10.77
C PRO A 195 8.51 8.68 11.35
N LYS A 196 9.11 9.60 12.11
CA LYS A 196 8.38 10.74 12.68
C LYS A 196 7.85 11.64 11.58
N LEU A 197 6.56 11.93 11.66
CA LEU A 197 5.91 12.85 10.72
C LEU A 197 6.34 14.28 11.03
N PRO A 198 6.96 15.02 10.08
CA PRO A 198 7.33 16.40 10.29
C PRO A 198 6.09 17.28 10.56
N GLU A 199 6.28 18.38 11.28
CA GLU A 199 5.18 19.30 11.60
C GLU A 199 4.50 19.82 10.32
N GLY A 200 3.17 19.80 10.32
CA GLY A 200 2.34 20.25 9.18
C GLY A 200 2.36 19.31 7.97
N LYS A 201 3.12 18.21 7.99
CA LYS A 201 3.13 17.23 6.91
C LYS A 201 2.08 16.14 7.14
N LEU A 202 1.58 15.58 6.05
CA LEU A 202 0.59 14.49 6.06
C LEU A 202 1.20 13.17 5.58
N LEU A 203 2.45 13.18 5.15
CA LEU A 203 3.18 12.00 4.70
C LEU A 203 4.68 12.11 5.05
N VAL A 204 5.34 10.97 5.14
CA VAL A 204 6.78 10.86 5.37
C VAL A 204 7.32 9.53 4.85
N ARG A 205 8.52 9.55 4.27
CA ARG A 205 9.30 8.35 3.94
C ARG A 205 10.39 8.16 4.98
N ALA A 206 10.68 6.89 5.29
CA ALA A 206 11.84 6.56 6.12
C ALA A 206 13.14 6.93 5.41
N THR A 207 14.10 7.38 6.21
CA THR A 207 15.48 7.68 5.81
C THR A 207 16.42 7.21 6.91
N ASP A 208 17.73 7.21 6.66
CA ASP A 208 18.71 6.85 7.70
C ASP A 208 18.63 7.78 8.93
N ALA A 209 18.30 9.06 8.72
CA ALA A 209 18.13 10.03 9.80
C ALA A 209 16.74 9.96 10.49
N ASN A 210 15.76 9.31 9.87
CA ASN A 210 14.41 9.13 10.40
C ASN A 210 13.92 7.73 10.01
N PRO A 211 14.48 6.68 10.63
CA PRO A 211 14.18 5.29 10.30
C PRO A 211 12.75 4.93 10.69
N GLY A 212 12.22 3.88 10.07
CA GLY A 212 10.90 3.38 10.37
C GLY A 212 10.87 2.42 11.56
N THR A 213 9.72 2.28 12.17
CA THR A 213 9.45 1.27 13.20
C THR A 213 9.49 -0.13 12.61
N ARG A 214 10.14 -1.07 13.29
CA ARG A 214 10.18 -2.50 12.96
C ARG A 214 8.79 -3.11 13.11
N VAL A 215 8.43 -4.01 12.17
CA VAL A 215 7.17 -4.76 12.16
C VAL A 215 7.51 -6.24 12.04
N VAL A 216 7.08 -7.04 13.00
CA VAL A 216 7.23 -8.50 13.05
C VAL A 216 5.87 -9.14 12.84
N ILE A 217 5.74 -9.99 11.82
CA ILE A 217 4.48 -10.66 11.45
C ILE A 217 4.72 -12.16 11.49
N HIS A 218 3.90 -12.86 12.28
CA HIS A 218 3.97 -14.32 12.46
C HIS A 218 2.57 -14.93 12.62
N ASP A 219 2.53 -16.28 12.57
CA ASP A 219 1.33 -17.09 12.86
C ASP A 219 1.23 -17.39 14.33
#